data_cdbd953d767a92a2df95349a63dfd917
#
_entry.id   cdbd953d767a92a2df95349a63dfd917
#
_cell.length_a   1.000
_cell.length_b   1.000
_cell.length_c   1.000
_cell.angle_alpha   90.00
_cell.angle_beta   90.00
_cell.angle_gamma   90.00
#
_symmetry.space_group_name_H-M   'P 1'
#
loop_
_entity.id
_entity.type
_entity.pdbx_description
1 polymer ?
#
loop_
_entity_poly.entity_id
_entity_poly.type
_entity_poly.pdbx_seq_one_letter_code
_entity_poly.pdbx_strand_id
1 'polypeptide(L)'
;MTELLAVALITVLAVIAPGADFAMIVRNSYLHGRRTGLLAAAGVAAGVLVHVTYTMLGVGLLIASSTFLFTVIKLVGAAYLVYVGVRTFRTRGEVEVDLTGTTELTPLAALRTGFLTNVLNPKTTLFVVSTFSQVVSPGTPVRRQVGYGLFMALAHLLWFGVVAVFFSHDRMRTLMLRGQKVLNKVIGSVLAGLGVSLALASSH
;
A
#
# COMPACT_ATOMS: atom_id res chain seq x y z
N MET A 1 -9.15 13.67 15.44
CA MET A 1 -9.98 13.23 14.28
C MET A 1 -9.28 13.39 12.95
N THR A 2 -8.48 14.44 12.78
CA THR A 2 -7.72 14.71 11.54
C THR A 2 -6.70 13.63 11.19
N GLU A 3 -5.89 13.14 12.14
CA GLU A 3 -4.91 12.07 11.90
C GLU A 3 -5.56 10.79 11.35
N LEU A 4 -6.64 10.32 11.99
CA LEU A 4 -7.32 9.09 11.57
C LEU A 4 -7.86 9.18 10.14
N LEU A 5 -8.48 10.32 9.79
CA LEU A 5 -8.99 10.55 8.44
C LEU A 5 -7.86 10.59 7.40
N ALA A 6 -6.74 11.23 7.72
CA ALA A 6 -5.59 11.30 6.84
C ALA A 6 -4.98 9.90 6.63
N VAL A 7 -4.74 9.15 7.71
CA VAL A 7 -4.26 7.76 7.63
C VAL A 7 -5.21 6.90 6.80
N ALA A 8 -6.52 7.01 7.04
CA ALA A 8 -7.51 6.22 6.31
C ALA A 8 -7.51 6.55 4.82
N LEU A 9 -7.56 7.83 4.46
CA LEU A 9 -7.58 8.28 3.08
C LEU A 9 -6.32 7.88 2.32
N ILE A 10 -5.13 8.17 2.89
CA ILE A 10 -3.86 7.83 2.27
C ILE A 10 -3.74 6.30 2.11
N THR A 11 -4.12 5.53 3.13
CA THR A 11 -4.08 4.07 3.09
C THR A 11 -4.96 3.52 1.97
N VAL A 12 -6.23 3.93 1.90
CA VAL A 12 -7.17 3.44 0.88
C VAL A 12 -6.67 3.76 -0.52
N LEU A 13 -6.19 4.99 -0.75
CA LEU A 13 -5.67 5.39 -2.06
C LEU A 13 -4.38 4.64 -2.44
N ALA A 14 -3.47 4.47 -1.48
CA ALA A 14 -2.22 3.76 -1.71
C ALA A 14 -2.44 2.27 -2.00
N VAL A 15 -3.36 1.63 -1.28
CA VAL A 15 -3.62 0.20 -1.46
C VAL A 15 -4.33 -0.11 -2.77
N ILE A 16 -5.25 0.78 -3.20
CA ILE A 16 -5.98 0.61 -4.47
C ILE A 16 -5.06 0.90 -5.66
N ALA A 17 -4.08 1.79 -5.52
CA ALA A 17 -3.12 2.09 -6.58
C ALA A 17 -2.36 0.82 -7.01
N PRO A 18 -2.41 0.44 -8.29
CA PRO A 18 -1.82 -0.80 -8.76
C PRO A 18 -0.29 -0.82 -8.59
N GLY A 19 0.24 -1.98 -8.27
CA GLY A 19 1.68 -2.21 -8.05
C GLY A 19 2.02 -3.69 -8.00
N ALA A 20 3.19 -4.03 -7.46
CA ALA A 20 3.69 -5.40 -7.40
C ALA A 20 2.73 -6.35 -6.66
N ASP A 21 2.19 -5.92 -5.52
CA ASP A 21 1.23 -6.72 -4.74
C ASP A 21 -0.04 -7.00 -5.55
N PHE A 22 -0.58 -5.97 -6.24
CA PHE A 22 -1.75 -6.12 -7.10
C PHE A 22 -1.49 -7.13 -8.22
N ALA A 23 -0.38 -6.97 -8.96
CA ALA A 23 -0.02 -7.87 -10.06
C ALA A 23 0.13 -9.33 -9.58
N MET A 24 0.79 -9.53 -8.45
CA MET A 24 0.97 -10.85 -7.85
C MET A 24 -0.36 -11.48 -7.41
N ILE A 25 -1.26 -10.73 -6.76
CA ILE A 25 -2.59 -11.23 -6.35
C ILE A 25 -3.42 -11.59 -7.59
N VAL A 26 -3.44 -10.74 -8.62
CA VAL A 26 -4.14 -11.03 -9.88
C VAL A 26 -3.62 -12.32 -10.51
N ARG A 27 -2.30 -12.45 -10.64
CA ARG A 27 -1.67 -13.67 -11.19
C ARG A 27 -2.04 -14.91 -10.40
N ASN A 28 -1.86 -14.89 -9.09
CA ASN A 28 -2.13 -16.05 -8.24
C ASN A 28 -3.61 -16.44 -8.24
N SER A 29 -4.51 -15.46 -8.25
CA SER A 29 -5.95 -15.71 -8.28
C SER A 29 -6.41 -16.27 -9.61
N TYR A 30 -5.85 -15.77 -10.71
CA TYR A 30 -6.20 -16.22 -12.06
C TYR A 30 -5.67 -17.63 -12.34
N LEU A 31 -4.39 -17.90 -12.05
CA LEU A 31 -3.75 -19.18 -12.38
C LEU A 31 -4.11 -20.30 -11.39
N HIS A 32 -4.28 -19.98 -10.11
CA HIS A 32 -4.40 -20.97 -9.04
C HIS A 32 -5.70 -20.84 -8.22
N GLY A 33 -6.60 -19.96 -8.66
CA GLY A 33 -7.93 -19.81 -8.09
C GLY A 33 -8.00 -18.94 -6.83
N ARG A 34 -9.23 -18.68 -6.40
CA ARG A 34 -9.56 -17.75 -5.30
C ARG A 34 -8.83 -18.04 -3.99
N ARG A 35 -8.72 -19.32 -3.61
CA ARG A 35 -8.09 -19.70 -2.32
C ARG A 35 -6.63 -19.28 -2.25
N THR A 36 -5.89 -19.49 -3.33
CA THR A 36 -4.47 -19.10 -3.45
C THR A 36 -4.31 -17.58 -3.39
N GLY A 37 -5.18 -16.82 -4.09
CA GLY A 37 -5.20 -15.36 -4.01
C GLY A 37 -5.49 -14.83 -2.61
N LEU A 38 -6.46 -15.42 -1.88
CA LEU A 38 -6.78 -15.02 -0.50
C LEU A 38 -5.63 -15.31 0.47
N LEU A 39 -4.95 -16.44 0.33
CA LEU A 39 -3.76 -16.75 1.15
C LEU A 39 -2.61 -15.77 0.85
N ALA A 40 -2.41 -15.41 -0.41
CA ALA A 40 -1.43 -14.41 -0.77
C ALA A 40 -1.81 -13.01 -0.20
N ALA A 41 -3.10 -12.64 -0.20
CA ALA A 41 -3.58 -11.41 0.44
C ALA A 41 -3.32 -11.38 1.95
N ALA A 42 -3.49 -12.52 2.63
CA ALA A 42 -3.13 -12.65 4.04
C ALA A 42 -1.61 -12.48 4.25
N GLY A 43 -0.79 -13.02 3.35
CA GLY A 43 0.66 -12.81 3.34
C GLY A 43 1.03 -11.33 3.19
N VAL A 44 0.38 -10.62 2.25
CA VAL A 44 0.57 -9.17 2.07
C VAL A 44 0.24 -8.42 3.36
N ALA A 45 -0.89 -8.70 3.99
CA ALA A 45 -1.28 -8.04 5.25
C ALA A 45 -0.25 -8.27 6.38
N ALA A 46 0.30 -9.48 6.47
CA ALA A 46 1.39 -9.77 7.41
C ALA A 46 2.67 -8.98 7.08
N GLY A 47 2.99 -8.80 5.79
CA GLY A 47 4.11 -7.95 5.34
C GLY A 47 3.94 -6.50 5.74
N VAL A 48 2.73 -5.95 5.61
CA VAL A 48 2.41 -4.57 6.05
C VAL A 48 2.70 -4.39 7.54
N LEU A 49 2.39 -5.37 8.38
CA LEU A 49 2.69 -5.28 9.82
C LEU A 49 4.20 -5.21 10.10
N VAL A 50 5.03 -5.87 9.29
CA VAL A 50 6.50 -5.73 9.39
C VAL A 50 6.91 -4.28 9.10
N HIS A 51 6.38 -3.69 8.00
CA HIS A 51 6.65 -2.29 7.66
C HIS A 51 6.23 -1.33 8.78
N VAL A 52 5.03 -1.53 9.33
CA VAL A 52 4.51 -0.71 10.44
C VAL A 52 5.42 -0.84 11.67
N THR A 53 5.81 -2.06 12.03
CA THR A 53 6.61 -2.32 13.23
C THR A 53 7.95 -1.58 13.18
N TYR A 54 8.73 -1.77 12.11
CA TYR A 54 10.02 -1.08 12.03
C TYR A 54 9.87 0.44 11.84
N THR A 55 8.78 0.90 11.21
CA THR A 55 8.52 2.33 11.06
C THR A 55 8.20 2.98 12.41
N MET A 56 7.35 2.35 13.23
CA MET A 56 7.05 2.84 14.57
C MET A 56 8.30 2.92 15.44
N LEU A 57 9.15 1.91 15.39
CA LEU A 57 10.42 1.89 16.12
C LEU A 57 11.38 2.95 15.57
N GLY A 58 11.56 3.02 14.25
CA GLY A 58 12.48 3.93 13.59
C GLY A 58 12.06 5.40 13.70
N VAL A 59 10.81 5.72 13.44
CA VAL A 59 10.30 7.10 13.57
C VAL A 59 10.35 7.59 15.02
N GLY A 60 10.02 6.74 15.99
CA GLY A 60 10.13 7.08 17.40
C GLY A 60 11.57 7.40 17.82
N LEU A 61 12.55 6.63 17.37
CA LEU A 61 13.97 6.88 17.63
C LEU A 61 14.46 8.18 16.96
N LEU A 62 14.01 8.46 15.73
CA LEU A 62 14.38 9.66 14.99
C LEU A 62 13.83 10.94 15.65
N ILE A 63 12.57 10.92 16.10
CA ILE A 63 11.99 12.03 16.86
C ILE A 63 12.80 12.30 18.13
N ALA A 64 13.22 11.25 18.81
CA ALA A 64 14.02 11.37 20.04
C ALA A 64 15.45 11.82 19.81
N SER A 65 16.05 11.54 18.64
CA SER A 65 17.47 11.77 18.38
C SER A 65 17.78 13.01 17.54
N SER A 66 16.92 13.40 16.60
CA SER A 66 17.20 14.52 15.68
C SER A 66 15.97 15.05 14.97
N THR A 67 15.57 16.28 15.30
CA THR A 67 14.51 17.02 14.60
C THR A 67 14.84 17.24 13.12
N PHE A 68 16.12 17.43 12.80
CA PHE A 68 16.57 17.61 11.42
C PHE A 68 16.32 16.35 10.58
N LEU A 69 16.76 15.17 11.08
CA LEU A 69 16.54 13.90 10.39
C LEU A 69 15.05 13.59 10.21
N PHE A 70 14.25 13.87 11.23
CA PHE A 70 12.81 13.70 11.13
C PHE A 70 12.20 14.58 10.03
N THR A 71 12.61 15.86 9.95
CA THR A 71 12.15 16.79 8.90
C THR A 71 12.55 16.31 7.51
N VAL A 72 13.79 15.82 7.33
CA VAL A 72 14.23 15.25 6.05
C VAL A 72 13.36 14.06 5.64
N ILE A 73 13.05 13.14 6.55
CA ILE A 73 12.19 11.98 6.26
C ILE A 73 10.78 12.43 5.90
N LYS A 74 10.21 13.43 6.58
CA LYS A 74 8.91 14.01 6.21
C LYS A 74 8.91 14.54 4.78
N LEU A 75 9.90 15.33 4.40
CA LEU A 75 10.00 15.91 3.06
C LEU A 75 10.18 14.83 1.99
N VAL A 76 11.03 13.82 2.23
CA VAL A 76 11.20 12.67 1.34
C VAL A 76 9.89 11.90 1.21
N GLY A 77 9.16 11.69 2.31
CA GLY A 77 7.85 11.05 2.30
C GLY A 77 6.81 11.82 1.48
N ALA A 78 6.74 13.15 1.64
CA ALA A 78 5.85 14.01 0.84
C ALA A 78 6.20 13.95 -0.65
N ALA A 79 7.47 14.08 -1.00
CA ALA A 79 7.96 13.95 -2.37
C ALA A 79 7.61 12.58 -2.97
N TYR A 80 7.71 11.51 -2.17
CA TYR A 80 7.32 10.17 -2.60
C TYR A 80 5.81 10.05 -2.89
N LEU A 81 4.94 10.62 -2.07
CA LEU A 81 3.50 10.64 -2.33
C LEU A 81 3.17 11.37 -3.64
N VAL A 82 3.83 12.50 -3.89
CA VAL A 82 3.71 13.22 -5.17
C VAL A 82 4.18 12.34 -6.33
N TYR A 83 5.35 11.70 -6.19
CA TYR A 83 5.89 10.80 -7.21
C TYR A 83 4.92 9.66 -7.53
N VAL A 84 4.41 8.96 -6.50
CA VAL A 84 3.44 7.86 -6.70
C VAL A 84 2.16 8.38 -7.33
N GLY A 85 1.67 9.54 -6.88
CA GLY A 85 0.49 10.18 -7.44
C GLY A 85 0.65 10.47 -8.94
N VAL A 86 1.73 11.13 -9.33
CA VAL A 86 2.02 11.44 -10.73
C VAL A 86 2.22 10.17 -11.57
N ARG A 87 2.95 9.19 -11.04
CA ARG A 87 3.15 7.91 -11.72
C ARG A 87 1.83 7.18 -11.93
N THR A 88 0.98 7.09 -10.90
CA THR A 88 -0.33 6.44 -10.99
C THR A 88 -1.24 7.16 -12.00
N PHE A 89 -1.27 8.50 -11.97
CA PHE A 89 -2.03 9.32 -12.93
C PHE A 89 -1.60 9.08 -14.38
N ARG A 90 -0.28 8.97 -14.61
CA ARG A 90 0.31 8.76 -15.95
C ARG A 90 0.17 7.33 -16.47
N THR A 91 -0.13 6.37 -15.62
CA THR A 91 -0.29 4.96 -16.02
C THR A 91 -1.51 4.82 -16.93
N ARG A 92 -1.28 4.62 -18.22
CA ARG A 92 -2.32 4.55 -19.27
C ARG A 92 -2.75 3.13 -19.62
N GLY A 93 -1.98 2.13 -19.18
CA GLY A 93 -2.18 0.72 -19.51
C GLY A 93 -2.74 -0.11 -18.38
N GLU A 94 -3.14 -1.30 -18.70
CA GLU A 94 -3.39 -2.36 -17.74
C GLU A 94 -2.06 -2.73 -17.05
N VAL A 95 -2.13 -3.17 -15.80
CA VAL A 95 -0.94 -3.75 -15.13
C VAL A 95 -0.59 -5.00 -15.91
N GLU A 96 0.63 -5.02 -16.45
CA GLU A 96 1.15 -6.19 -17.16
C GLU A 96 1.32 -7.32 -16.15
N VAL A 97 0.51 -8.37 -16.30
CA VAL A 97 0.53 -9.53 -15.42
C VAL A 97 0.97 -10.72 -16.25
N ASP A 98 2.12 -11.28 -15.91
CA ASP A 98 2.56 -12.53 -16.50
C ASP A 98 1.63 -13.67 -16.05
N LEU A 99 0.83 -14.18 -16.99
CA LEU A 99 -0.12 -15.27 -16.79
C LEU A 99 0.43 -16.62 -17.27
N THR A 100 1.74 -16.71 -17.53
CA THR A 100 2.40 -17.97 -17.85
C THR A 100 2.79 -18.71 -16.58
N GLY A 101 2.70 -20.01 -16.61
CA GLY A 101 3.12 -20.89 -15.52
C GLY A 101 2.02 -21.81 -15.05
N THR A 102 2.37 -23.09 -14.89
CA THR A 102 1.42 -24.19 -14.57
C THR A 102 1.72 -24.86 -13.23
N THR A 103 2.73 -24.40 -12.48
CA THR A 103 3.12 -25.04 -11.22
C THR A 103 2.08 -24.73 -10.14
N GLU A 104 1.46 -25.76 -9.59
CA GLU A 104 0.53 -25.61 -8.46
C GLU A 104 1.22 -24.98 -7.27
N LEU A 105 0.63 -23.91 -6.72
CA LEU A 105 1.11 -23.28 -5.50
C LEU A 105 0.49 -23.93 -4.27
N THR A 106 1.33 -24.46 -3.38
CA THR A 106 0.85 -24.92 -2.08
C THR A 106 0.32 -23.73 -1.25
N PRO A 107 -0.60 -23.95 -0.30
CA PRO A 107 -1.12 -22.88 0.57
C PRO A 107 -0.03 -22.06 1.26
N LEU A 108 1.00 -22.71 1.74
CA LEU A 108 2.13 -22.06 2.38
C LEU A 108 2.96 -21.23 1.38
N ALA A 109 3.17 -21.75 0.17
CA ALA A 109 3.87 -21.01 -0.88
C ALA A 109 3.10 -19.75 -1.29
N ALA A 110 1.76 -19.81 -1.39
CA ALA A 110 0.93 -18.65 -1.68
C ALA A 110 1.07 -17.57 -0.59
N LEU A 111 0.97 -17.93 0.67
CA LEU A 111 1.13 -17.02 1.79
C LEU A 111 2.55 -16.41 1.81
N ARG A 112 3.60 -17.22 1.65
CA ARG A 112 4.99 -16.76 1.57
C ARG A 112 5.21 -15.82 0.40
N THR A 113 4.64 -16.10 -0.77
CA THR A 113 4.74 -15.23 -1.95
C THR A 113 4.13 -13.86 -1.64
N GLY A 114 2.93 -13.82 -1.07
CA GLY A 114 2.30 -12.57 -0.66
C GLY A 114 3.15 -11.79 0.35
N PHE A 115 3.62 -12.47 1.39
CA PHE A 115 4.47 -11.88 2.43
C PHE A 115 5.77 -11.30 1.85
N LEU A 116 6.53 -12.09 1.10
CA LEU A 116 7.81 -11.66 0.54
C LEU A 116 7.65 -10.57 -0.51
N THR A 117 6.62 -10.66 -1.38
CA THR A 117 6.35 -9.59 -2.35
C THR A 117 6.10 -8.27 -1.65
N ASN A 118 5.33 -8.26 -0.56
CA ASN A 118 5.02 -7.04 0.17
C ASN A 118 6.22 -6.54 0.99
N VAL A 119 6.88 -7.38 1.78
CA VAL A 119 8.05 -6.99 2.60
C VAL A 119 9.18 -6.40 1.75
N LEU A 120 9.36 -6.90 0.53
CA LEU A 120 10.35 -6.39 -0.41
C LEU A 120 9.81 -5.26 -1.31
N ASN A 121 8.55 -4.86 -1.14
CA ASN A 121 7.92 -3.84 -1.98
C ASN A 121 8.31 -2.43 -1.53
N PRO A 122 9.12 -1.70 -2.31
CA PRO A 122 9.53 -0.35 -1.94
C PRO A 122 8.35 0.63 -1.90
N LYS A 123 7.28 0.37 -2.65
CA LYS A 123 6.06 1.17 -2.60
C LYS A 123 5.42 1.11 -1.22
N THR A 124 5.30 -0.09 -0.62
CA THR A 124 4.72 -0.28 0.71
C THR A 124 5.63 0.31 1.79
N THR A 125 6.94 0.07 1.72
CA THR A 125 7.93 0.69 2.61
C THR A 125 7.74 2.20 2.69
N LEU A 126 7.84 2.85 1.54
CA LEU A 126 7.80 4.31 1.46
C LEU A 126 6.41 4.87 1.80
N PHE A 127 5.34 4.16 1.45
CA PHE A 127 3.97 4.52 1.85
C PHE A 127 3.81 4.52 3.38
N VAL A 128 4.22 3.45 4.07
CA VAL A 128 4.08 3.34 5.52
C VAL A 128 4.95 4.39 6.23
N VAL A 129 6.23 4.51 5.85
CA VAL A 129 7.13 5.52 6.40
C VAL A 129 6.60 6.93 6.18
N SER A 130 6.14 7.25 4.95
CA SER A 130 5.57 8.58 4.64
C SER A 130 4.34 8.89 5.47
N THR A 131 3.43 7.92 5.62
CA THR A 131 2.20 8.13 6.38
C THR A 131 2.50 8.35 7.87
N PHE A 132 3.35 7.53 8.46
CA PHE A 132 3.72 7.68 9.86
C PHE A 132 4.49 8.98 10.14
N SER A 133 5.46 9.33 9.30
CA SER A 133 6.28 10.53 9.51
C SER A 133 5.51 11.85 9.30
N GLN A 134 4.45 11.85 8.50
CA GLN A 134 3.72 13.07 8.17
C GLN A 134 2.43 13.25 8.95
N VAL A 135 1.75 12.16 9.28
CA VAL A 135 0.41 12.18 9.87
C VAL A 135 0.45 11.91 11.36
N VAL A 136 1.36 11.03 11.82
CA VAL A 136 1.46 10.65 13.23
C VAL A 136 2.30 11.69 13.96
N SER A 137 1.70 12.37 14.94
CA SER A 137 2.37 13.38 15.74
C SER A 137 3.27 12.74 16.82
N PRO A 138 4.36 13.43 17.26
CA PRO A 138 5.24 12.92 18.32
C PRO A 138 4.50 12.55 19.62
N GLY A 139 3.38 13.21 19.91
CA GLY A 139 2.54 12.95 21.09
C GLY A 139 1.46 11.85 20.88
N THR A 140 1.39 11.24 19.70
CA THR A 140 0.37 10.22 19.43
C THR A 140 0.67 8.96 20.24
N PRO A 141 -0.25 8.51 21.13
CA PRO A 141 -0.04 7.33 21.96
C PRO A 141 0.24 6.08 21.12
N VAL A 142 1.17 5.22 21.57
CA VAL A 142 1.56 3.96 20.89
C VAL A 142 0.33 3.11 20.53
N ARG A 143 -0.67 3.06 21.42
CA ARG A 143 -1.91 2.32 21.16
C ARG A 143 -2.64 2.82 19.89
N ARG A 144 -2.64 4.13 19.62
CA ARG A 144 -3.22 4.69 18.38
C ARG A 144 -2.37 4.35 17.18
N GLN A 145 -1.05 4.43 17.30
CA GLN A 145 -0.14 4.05 16.21
C GLN A 145 -0.30 2.58 15.82
N VAL A 146 -0.41 1.68 16.80
CA VAL A 146 -0.76 0.26 16.56
C VAL A 146 -2.11 0.13 15.87
N GLY A 147 -3.12 0.89 16.30
CA GLY A 147 -4.44 0.93 15.64
C GLY A 147 -4.35 1.35 14.17
N TYR A 148 -3.53 2.35 13.84
CA TYR A 148 -3.29 2.75 12.44
C TYR A 148 -2.62 1.63 11.64
N GLY A 149 -1.62 0.97 12.22
CA GLY A 149 -0.96 -0.16 11.58
C GLY A 149 -1.89 -1.34 11.31
N LEU A 150 -2.73 -1.70 12.27
CA LEU A 150 -3.75 -2.74 12.10
C LEU A 150 -4.78 -2.35 11.05
N PHE A 151 -5.19 -1.09 11.01
CA PHE A 151 -6.07 -0.58 9.97
C PHE A 151 -5.42 -0.70 8.58
N MET A 152 -4.14 -0.34 8.43
CA MET A 152 -3.41 -0.49 7.17
C MET A 152 -3.36 -1.96 6.72
N ALA A 153 -3.02 -2.88 7.62
CA ALA A 153 -2.98 -4.31 7.33
C ALA A 153 -4.36 -4.85 6.94
N LEU A 154 -5.41 -4.45 7.65
CA LEU A 154 -6.79 -4.84 7.35
C LEU A 154 -7.25 -4.28 6.00
N ALA A 155 -6.95 -3.04 5.70
CA ALA A 155 -7.26 -2.43 4.39
C ALA A 155 -6.59 -3.19 3.24
N HIS A 156 -5.33 -3.61 3.39
CA HIS A 156 -4.64 -4.46 2.41
C HIS A 156 -5.30 -5.83 2.29
N LEU A 157 -5.61 -6.48 3.42
CA LEU A 157 -6.28 -7.78 3.42
C LEU A 157 -7.63 -7.73 2.70
N LEU A 158 -8.45 -6.74 3.02
CA LEU A 158 -9.78 -6.59 2.43
C LEU A 158 -9.71 -6.26 0.95
N TRP A 159 -8.88 -5.27 0.55
CA TRP A 159 -8.74 -4.89 -0.85
C TRP A 159 -8.21 -6.04 -1.69
N PHE A 160 -7.10 -6.65 -1.29
CA PHE A 160 -6.54 -7.76 -2.05
C PHE A 160 -7.37 -9.03 -1.95
N GLY A 161 -8.15 -9.20 -0.90
CA GLY A 161 -9.18 -10.24 -0.82
C GLY A 161 -10.28 -10.04 -1.88
N VAL A 162 -10.78 -8.82 -2.03
CA VAL A 162 -11.71 -8.45 -3.11
C VAL A 162 -11.08 -8.72 -4.47
N VAL A 163 -9.86 -8.22 -4.72
CA VAL A 163 -9.12 -8.46 -5.97
C VAL A 163 -8.99 -9.97 -6.24
N ALA A 164 -8.64 -10.77 -5.23
CA ALA A 164 -8.49 -12.21 -5.38
C ALA A 164 -9.80 -12.89 -5.82
N VAL A 165 -10.93 -12.50 -5.23
CA VAL A 165 -12.25 -13.04 -5.60
C VAL A 165 -12.63 -12.62 -7.03
N PHE A 166 -12.46 -11.34 -7.36
CA PHE A 166 -12.86 -10.83 -8.68
C PHE A 166 -12.00 -11.40 -9.81
N PHE A 167 -10.69 -11.47 -9.64
CA PHE A 167 -9.79 -11.94 -10.70
C PHE A 167 -9.73 -13.47 -10.82
N SER A 168 -10.36 -14.21 -9.95
CA SER A 168 -10.59 -15.64 -10.13
C SER A 168 -11.70 -15.96 -11.15
N HIS A 169 -12.41 -14.92 -11.69
CA HIS A 169 -13.48 -15.05 -12.68
C HIS A 169 -13.18 -14.17 -13.90
N ASP A 170 -13.13 -14.74 -15.10
CA ASP A 170 -12.76 -14.03 -16.34
C ASP A 170 -13.62 -12.79 -16.64
N ARG A 171 -14.92 -12.86 -16.40
CA ARG A 171 -15.86 -11.77 -16.65
C ARG A 171 -15.58 -10.55 -15.76
N MET A 172 -15.30 -10.77 -14.51
CA MET A 172 -15.02 -9.72 -13.53
C MET A 172 -13.66 -9.06 -13.78
N ARG A 173 -12.67 -9.87 -14.16
CA ARG A 173 -11.34 -9.40 -14.58
C ARG A 173 -11.45 -8.36 -15.70
N THR A 174 -12.19 -8.68 -16.77
CA THR A 174 -12.35 -7.77 -17.92
C THR A 174 -12.98 -6.43 -17.51
N LEU A 175 -13.99 -6.46 -16.64
CA LEU A 175 -14.65 -5.23 -16.15
C LEU A 175 -13.71 -4.35 -15.33
N MET A 176 -12.94 -4.93 -14.40
CA MET A 176 -11.99 -4.16 -13.57
C MET A 176 -10.87 -3.54 -14.40
N LEU A 177 -10.31 -4.29 -15.36
CA LEU A 177 -9.24 -3.78 -16.22
C LEU A 177 -9.72 -2.61 -17.10
N ARG A 178 -10.95 -2.63 -17.59
CA ARG A 178 -11.53 -1.51 -18.37
C ARG A 178 -11.65 -0.22 -17.54
N GLY A 179 -12.02 -0.31 -16.27
CA GLY A 179 -12.17 0.84 -15.37
C GLY A 179 -10.85 1.43 -14.87
N GLN A 180 -9.75 0.70 -15.00
CA GLN A 180 -8.48 1.00 -14.34
C GLN A 180 -7.87 2.36 -14.74
N LYS A 181 -8.05 2.80 -16.01
CA LYS A 181 -7.56 4.11 -16.46
C LYS A 181 -8.17 5.29 -15.70
N VAL A 182 -9.49 5.24 -15.48
CA VAL A 182 -10.19 6.31 -14.75
C VAL A 182 -9.78 6.27 -13.28
N LEU A 183 -9.75 5.08 -12.68
CA LEU A 183 -9.34 4.88 -11.31
C LEU A 183 -7.92 5.40 -11.06
N ASN A 184 -6.97 5.08 -11.94
CA ASN A 184 -5.59 5.56 -11.84
C ASN A 184 -5.48 7.08 -11.89
N LYS A 185 -6.28 7.75 -12.74
CA LYS A 185 -6.30 9.22 -12.82
C LYS A 185 -6.81 9.83 -11.52
N VAL A 186 -7.93 9.35 -10.99
CA VAL A 186 -8.51 9.86 -9.74
C VAL A 186 -7.56 9.66 -8.58
N ILE A 187 -7.08 8.42 -8.36
CA ILE A 187 -6.15 8.10 -7.28
C ILE A 187 -4.86 8.91 -7.39
N GLY A 188 -4.29 8.98 -8.60
CA GLY A 188 -3.06 9.71 -8.85
C GLY A 188 -3.17 11.19 -8.53
N SER A 189 -4.28 11.84 -8.93
CA SER A 189 -4.54 13.26 -8.61
C SER A 189 -4.65 13.49 -7.11
N VAL A 190 -5.39 12.65 -6.40
CA VAL A 190 -5.59 12.82 -4.95
C VAL A 190 -4.30 12.57 -4.18
N LEU A 191 -3.52 11.53 -4.52
CA LEU A 191 -2.23 11.26 -3.88
C LEU A 191 -1.21 12.39 -4.11
N ALA A 192 -1.13 12.92 -5.34
CA ALA A 192 -0.26 14.04 -5.64
C ALA A 192 -0.68 15.30 -4.87
N GLY A 193 -1.97 15.61 -4.83
CA GLY A 193 -2.50 16.73 -4.07
C GLY A 193 -2.24 16.62 -2.57
N LEU A 194 -2.42 15.43 -1.99
CA LEU A 194 -2.08 15.15 -0.58
C LEU A 194 -0.58 15.33 -0.31
N GLY A 195 0.29 14.81 -1.17
CA GLY A 195 1.73 14.97 -1.01
C GLY A 195 2.15 16.44 -1.02
N VAL A 196 1.61 17.26 -1.93
CA VAL A 196 1.87 18.71 -1.96
C VAL A 196 1.35 19.39 -0.70
N SER A 197 0.11 19.09 -0.28
CA SER A 197 -0.48 19.67 0.94
C SER A 197 0.37 19.35 2.19
N LEU A 198 0.86 18.12 2.32
CA LEU A 198 1.70 17.70 3.43
C LEU A 198 3.10 18.35 3.39
N ALA A 199 3.67 18.53 2.19
CA ALA A 199 4.94 19.26 2.05
C ALA A 199 4.81 20.72 2.51
N LEU A 200 3.73 21.41 2.14
CA LEU A 200 3.46 22.78 2.54
C LEU A 200 3.18 22.90 4.04
N ALA A 201 2.46 21.95 4.63
CA ALA A 201 2.21 21.93 6.09
C ALA A 201 3.46 21.65 6.92
N SER A 202 4.51 21.10 6.34
CA SER A 202 5.77 20.78 7.03
C SER A 202 6.72 21.98 7.11
N SER A 203 6.41 23.10 6.45
CA SER A 203 7.24 24.32 6.42
C SER A 203 6.87 25.33 7.51
N HIS A 204 5.92 25.01 8.38
CA HIS A 204 5.52 25.77 9.56
C HIS A 204 5.72 24.95 10.82
#